data_884ec096635e7a1ef276f6520b87e46c
#
_entry.id   884ec096635e7a1ef276f6520b87e46c
#
_cell.length_a   1.000
_cell.length_b   1.000
_cell.length_c   1.000
_cell.angle_alpha   90.00
_cell.angle_beta   90.00
_cell.angle_gamma   90.00
#
_symmetry.space_group_name_H-M   'P 1'
#
loop_
_entity.id
_entity.type
_entity.pdbx_description
1 polymer ?
#
loop_
_entity_poly.entity_id
_entity_poly.type
_entity_poly.pdbx_seq_one_letter_code
_entity_poly.pdbx_strand_id
1 'polypeptide(L)'
;RASYDEMIQNQVDNVISLCQNIYTQYEAGVYTREEAKKLAADEIRQLRYGDGGYFWVDQYDGTNVVLLGSQTEGTNRLETKDGNGYQMVKEIIRVGKQADGGFTDYVYPKEGETDNQPKRSYSKAFAPFEWVIGTGNYTDYIDEKIDGIRSEYAAYVLSREGIFIGLVIAVEVLLIILLIVITRSITVPLKKAVVSIKTMGRGDFSQPTAPALLKRKDDFGQLSVFLENMRC
;
A
#
# COMPACT_ATOMS: atom_id res chain seq x y z
N ARG A 1 -4.38 9.72 -0.67
CA ARG A 1 -5.26 10.87 -1.00
C ARG A 1 -5.13 11.27 -2.47
N ALA A 2 -3.95 11.53 -3.02
CA ALA A 2 -3.79 11.98 -4.42
C ALA A 2 -4.47 11.04 -5.44
N SER A 3 -4.30 9.73 -5.33
CA SER A 3 -4.96 8.74 -6.19
C SER A 3 -6.49 8.74 -6.07
N TYR A 4 -7.01 9.11 -4.91
CA TYR A 4 -8.45 9.21 -4.66
C TYR A 4 -9.04 10.49 -5.23
N ASP A 5 -8.33 11.59 -5.07
CA ASP A 5 -8.70 12.88 -5.66
C ASP A 5 -8.75 12.77 -7.18
N GLU A 6 -7.75 12.15 -7.79
CA GLU A 6 -7.72 11.86 -9.23
C GLU A 6 -8.89 10.98 -9.68
N MET A 7 -9.24 9.96 -8.90
CA MET A 7 -10.37 9.08 -9.21
C MET A 7 -11.69 9.84 -9.27
N ILE A 8 -12.04 10.62 -8.23
CA ILE A 8 -13.32 11.35 -8.21
C ILE A 8 -13.36 12.47 -9.24
N GLN A 9 -12.20 13.07 -9.56
CA GLN A 9 -12.08 14.04 -10.65
C GLN A 9 -12.38 13.39 -12.00
N ASN A 10 -11.75 12.25 -12.30
CA ASN A 10 -11.98 11.49 -13.53
C ASN A 10 -13.45 11.06 -13.67
N GLN A 11 -14.14 10.69 -12.56
CA GLN A 11 -15.54 10.36 -12.59
C GLN A 11 -16.41 11.55 -13.00
N VAL A 12 -16.16 12.73 -12.45
CA VAL A 12 -16.89 13.96 -12.83
C VAL A 12 -16.62 14.32 -14.30
N ASP A 13 -15.36 14.24 -14.76
CA ASP A 13 -15.01 14.53 -16.15
C ASP A 13 -15.69 13.58 -17.14
N ASN A 14 -15.88 12.30 -16.76
CA ASN A 14 -16.68 11.34 -17.56
C ASN A 14 -18.15 11.76 -17.66
N VAL A 15 -18.74 12.21 -16.56
CA VAL A 15 -20.13 12.70 -16.56
C VAL A 15 -20.27 14.00 -17.36
N ILE A 16 -19.30 14.90 -17.28
CA ILE A 16 -19.25 16.11 -18.11
C ILE A 16 -19.19 15.73 -19.60
N SER A 17 -18.39 14.73 -19.96
CA SER A 17 -18.31 14.21 -21.34
C SER A 17 -19.64 13.63 -21.82
N LEU A 18 -20.37 12.92 -20.95
CA LEU A 18 -21.74 12.47 -21.23
C LEU A 18 -22.69 13.66 -21.49
N CYS A 19 -22.66 14.66 -20.62
CA CYS A 19 -23.48 15.87 -20.79
C CYS A 19 -23.14 16.61 -22.09
N GLN A 20 -21.86 16.70 -22.46
CA GLN A 20 -21.39 17.32 -23.68
C GLN A 20 -21.93 16.58 -24.93
N ASN A 21 -21.94 15.26 -24.88
CA ASN A 21 -22.49 14.45 -25.97
C ASN A 21 -23.99 14.71 -26.17
N ILE A 22 -24.76 14.75 -25.09
CA ILE A 22 -26.22 15.04 -25.13
C ILE A 22 -26.45 16.49 -25.59
N TYR A 23 -25.62 17.45 -25.13
CA TYR A 23 -25.70 18.83 -25.55
C TYR A 23 -25.43 19.00 -27.05
N THR A 24 -24.45 18.29 -27.61
CA THR A 24 -24.19 18.27 -29.06
C THR A 24 -25.38 17.79 -29.86
N GLN A 25 -26.13 16.81 -29.35
CA GLN A 25 -27.38 16.34 -30.01
C GLN A 25 -28.47 17.41 -29.93
N TYR A 26 -28.58 18.15 -28.84
CA TYR A 26 -29.44 19.32 -28.76
C TYR A 26 -29.04 20.38 -29.82
N GLU A 27 -27.75 20.71 -29.96
CA GLU A 27 -27.29 21.67 -30.98
C GLU A 27 -27.56 21.17 -32.41
N ALA A 28 -27.57 19.86 -32.63
CA ALA A 28 -27.96 19.24 -33.89
C ALA A 28 -29.48 19.19 -34.11
N GLY A 29 -30.29 19.68 -33.16
CA GLY A 29 -31.74 19.71 -33.28
C GLY A 29 -32.45 18.37 -33.02
N VAL A 30 -31.75 17.40 -32.45
CA VAL A 30 -32.34 16.07 -32.09
C VAL A 30 -33.28 16.20 -30.90
N TYR A 31 -32.93 17.09 -29.94
CA TYR A 31 -33.70 17.33 -28.73
C TYR A 31 -33.98 18.84 -28.57
N THR A 32 -35.01 19.19 -27.85
CA THR A 32 -35.15 20.50 -27.25
C THR A 32 -34.17 20.63 -26.06
N ARG A 33 -33.88 21.84 -25.58
CA ARG A 33 -33.01 22.05 -24.43
C ARG A 33 -33.53 21.34 -23.18
N GLU A 34 -34.82 21.37 -22.96
CA GLU A 34 -35.46 20.73 -21.79
C GLU A 34 -35.40 19.20 -21.88
N GLU A 35 -35.59 18.62 -23.07
CA GLU A 35 -35.42 17.18 -23.28
C GLU A 35 -33.95 16.75 -23.06
N ALA A 36 -33.00 17.52 -23.58
CA ALA A 36 -31.57 17.25 -23.35
C ALA A 36 -31.17 17.32 -21.86
N LYS A 37 -31.62 18.36 -21.14
CA LYS A 37 -31.44 18.46 -19.69
C LYS A 37 -32.08 17.29 -18.95
N LYS A 38 -33.31 16.94 -19.30
CA LYS A 38 -34.03 15.82 -18.69
C LYS A 38 -33.28 14.51 -18.93
N LEU A 39 -32.87 14.25 -20.16
CA LEU A 39 -32.10 13.05 -20.50
C LEU A 39 -30.80 12.95 -19.73
N ALA A 40 -30.03 14.03 -19.72
CA ALA A 40 -28.77 14.07 -18.97
C ALA A 40 -28.98 13.83 -17.46
N ALA A 41 -30.01 14.44 -16.86
CA ALA A 41 -30.34 14.23 -15.45
C ALA A 41 -30.74 12.79 -15.16
N ASP A 42 -31.57 12.19 -16.02
CA ASP A 42 -32.04 10.81 -15.87
C ASP A 42 -30.89 9.81 -15.98
N GLU A 43 -29.95 10.01 -16.91
CA GLU A 43 -28.75 9.20 -17.05
C GLU A 43 -27.84 9.35 -15.81
N ILE A 44 -27.52 10.58 -15.38
CA ILE A 44 -26.65 10.82 -14.22
C ILE A 44 -27.23 10.21 -12.94
N ARG A 45 -28.56 10.24 -12.78
CA ARG A 45 -29.27 9.66 -11.63
C ARG A 45 -29.04 8.17 -11.48
N GLN A 46 -28.82 7.46 -12.61
CA GLN A 46 -28.57 6.02 -12.64
C GLN A 46 -27.10 5.65 -12.49
N LEU A 47 -26.17 6.58 -12.75
CA LEU A 47 -24.75 6.28 -12.68
C LEU A 47 -24.32 5.92 -11.27
N ARG A 48 -23.52 4.86 -11.17
CA ARG A 48 -22.86 4.42 -9.95
C ARG A 48 -21.42 4.03 -10.28
N TYR A 49 -20.53 4.13 -9.32
CA TYR A 49 -19.16 3.66 -9.46
C TYR A 49 -18.61 3.15 -8.13
N GLY A 50 -17.60 2.27 -8.21
CA GLY A 50 -16.97 1.71 -7.02
C GLY A 50 -17.96 1.09 -6.05
N ASP A 51 -17.78 1.35 -4.76
CA ASP A 51 -18.62 0.84 -3.68
C ASP A 51 -19.62 1.92 -3.23
N GLY A 52 -20.74 2.02 -3.95
CA GLY A 52 -21.82 2.97 -3.64
C GLY A 52 -21.56 4.43 -4.04
N GLY A 53 -20.57 4.69 -4.90
CA GLY A 53 -20.35 6.05 -5.42
C GLY A 53 -21.49 6.53 -6.31
N TYR A 54 -21.89 7.78 -6.15
CA TYR A 54 -22.99 8.43 -6.86
C TYR A 54 -22.66 9.87 -7.23
N PHE A 55 -23.49 10.45 -8.09
CA PHE A 55 -23.35 11.84 -8.53
C PHE A 55 -24.51 12.69 -8.06
N TRP A 56 -24.25 13.98 -7.90
CA TRP A 56 -25.28 14.99 -7.76
C TRP A 56 -25.07 16.09 -8.78
N VAL A 57 -26.18 16.80 -9.06
CA VAL A 57 -26.18 17.96 -9.95
C VAL A 57 -26.99 19.07 -9.28
N ASP A 58 -26.37 20.26 -9.20
CA ASP A 58 -27.04 21.48 -8.76
C ASP A 58 -26.97 22.54 -9.86
N GLN A 59 -28.02 23.33 -10.01
CA GLN A 59 -27.97 24.56 -10.79
C GLN A 59 -27.09 25.61 -10.07
N TYR A 60 -26.65 26.61 -10.80
CA TYR A 60 -25.86 27.71 -10.24
C TYR A 60 -26.55 28.48 -9.12
N ASP A 61 -27.88 28.50 -9.12
CA ASP A 61 -28.72 29.13 -8.08
C ASP A 61 -28.92 28.24 -6.84
N GLY A 62 -28.42 27.00 -6.87
CA GLY A 62 -28.56 26.02 -5.80
C GLY A 62 -29.77 25.10 -5.91
N THR A 63 -30.55 25.20 -6.99
CA THR A 63 -31.62 24.24 -7.23
C THR A 63 -31.06 22.86 -7.56
N ASN A 64 -31.41 21.86 -6.77
CA ASN A 64 -30.92 20.49 -6.98
C ASN A 64 -31.62 19.82 -8.16
N VAL A 65 -30.85 19.25 -9.08
CA VAL A 65 -31.35 18.56 -10.28
C VAL A 65 -31.30 17.05 -10.10
N VAL A 66 -30.19 16.55 -9.53
CA VAL A 66 -29.99 15.12 -9.27
C VAL A 66 -29.40 14.91 -7.89
N LEU A 67 -30.03 14.07 -7.10
CA LEU A 67 -29.49 13.55 -5.84
C LEU A 67 -30.20 12.22 -5.49
N LEU A 68 -29.80 11.13 -6.14
CA LEU A 68 -30.31 9.77 -5.89
C LEU A 68 -31.84 9.59 -6.04
N GLY A 69 -32.53 10.48 -6.74
CA GLY A 69 -33.99 10.47 -6.81
C GLY A 69 -34.68 10.89 -5.51
N SER A 70 -33.96 11.59 -4.62
CA SER A 70 -34.49 12.04 -3.33
C SER A 70 -35.53 13.15 -3.47
N GLN A 71 -36.30 13.40 -2.42
CA GLN A 71 -37.26 14.53 -2.35
C GLN A 71 -36.56 15.91 -2.40
N THR A 72 -35.25 15.95 -2.33
CA THR A 72 -34.45 17.18 -2.47
C THR A 72 -34.40 17.66 -3.94
N GLU A 73 -34.55 16.76 -4.89
CA GLU A 73 -34.57 17.13 -6.31
C GLU A 73 -35.72 18.09 -6.62
N GLY A 74 -35.41 19.14 -7.37
CA GLY A 74 -36.32 20.25 -7.65
C GLY A 74 -36.38 21.33 -6.57
N THR A 75 -35.79 21.14 -5.40
CA THR A 75 -35.75 22.15 -4.33
C THR A 75 -34.45 22.95 -4.35
N ASN A 76 -34.50 24.22 -3.87
CA ASN A 76 -33.29 25.00 -3.70
C ASN A 76 -32.61 24.62 -2.38
N ARG A 77 -31.34 24.23 -2.44
CA ARG A 77 -30.55 23.81 -1.29
C ARG A 77 -29.30 24.67 -1.03
N LEU A 78 -29.23 25.87 -1.63
CA LEU A 78 -28.05 26.75 -1.55
C LEU A 78 -27.59 27.03 -0.11
N GLU A 79 -28.54 27.23 0.80
CA GLU A 79 -28.27 27.55 2.20
C GLU A 79 -28.18 26.30 3.10
N THR A 80 -28.18 25.09 2.49
CA THR A 80 -28.04 23.85 3.25
C THR A 80 -26.67 23.79 3.93
N LYS A 81 -26.71 23.49 5.23
CA LYS A 81 -25.52 23.30 6.07
C LYS A 81 -25.30 21.82 6.33
N ASP A 82 -24.06 21.46 6.46
CA ASP A 82 -23.66 20.13 6.95
C ASP A 82 -23.87 20.02 8.47
N GLY A 83 -23.58 18.84 9.04
CA GLY A 83 -23.72 18.58 10.47
C GLY A 83 -22.86 19.48 11.39
N ASN A 84 -21.84 20.13 10.85
CA ASN A 84 -20.95 21.07 11.53
C ASN A 84 -21.36 22.54 11.30
N GLY A 85 -22.45 22.80 10.57
CA GLY A 85 -22.93 24.14 10.25
C GLY A 85 -22.26 24.80 9.04
N TYR A 86 -21.45 24.05 8.29
CA TYR A 86 -20.75 24.54 7.10
C TYR A 86 -21.70 24.60 5.88
N GLN A 87 -21.70 25.73 5.14
CA GLN A 87 -22.54 25.93 3.95
C GLN A 87 -21.99 25.16 2.75
N MET A 88 -22.08 23.83 2.80
CA MET A 88 -21.42 22.92 1.85
C MET A 88 -21.86 23.13 0.39
N VAL A 89 -23.17 23.36 0.14
CA VAL A 89 -23.68 23.50 -1.24
C VAL A 89 -23.19 24.76 -1.87
N LYS A 90 -23.14 25.85 -1.12
CA LYS A 90 -22.61 27.14 -1.59
C LYS A 90 -21.13 27.03 -1.98
N GLU A 91 -20.37 26.33 -1.17
CA GLU A 91 -18.94 26.08 -1.46
C GLU A 91 -18.76 25.13 -2.64
N ILE A 92 -19.52 24.06 -2.75
CA ILE A 92 -19.54 23.13 -3.90
C ILE A 92 -19.76 23.90 -5.22
N ILE A 93 -20.77 24.80 -5.24
CA ILE A 93 -21.06 25.60 -6.42
C ILE A 93 -19.93 26.58 -6.70
N ARG A 94 -19.40 27.23 -5.64
CA ARG A 94 -18.29 28.19 -5.79
C ARG A 94 -17.05 27.56 -6.40
N VAL A 95 -16.60 26.43 -5.86
CA VAL A 95 -15.40 25.72 -6.36
C VAL A 95 -15.65 25.06 -7.71
N GLY A 96 -16.84 24.50 -7.91
CA GLY A 96 -17.23 23.87 -9.16
C GLY A 96 -17.22 24.82 -10.35
N LYS A 97 -17.45 26.12 -10.12
CA LYS A 97 -17.40 27.18 -11.15
C LYS A 97 -15.99 27.65 -11.49
N GLN A 98 -14.94 27.19 -10.81
CA GLN A 98 -13.56 27.45 -11.20
C GLN A 98 -13.23 26.70 -12.51
N ALA A 99 -12.22 27.17 -13.24
CA ALA A 99 -11.88 26.63 -14.57
C ALA A 99 -11.66 25.10 -14.56
N ASP A 100 -10.97 24.61 -13.53
CA ASP A 100 -10.64 23.18 -13.35
C ASP A 100 -11.51 22.50 -12.28
N GLY A 101 -12.65 23.13 -11.90
CA GLY A 101 -13.45 22.64 -10.77
C GLY A 101 -12.73 22.80 -9.43
N GLY A 102 -13.18 22.06 -8.41
CA GLY A 102 -12.53 22.11 -7.10
C GLY A 102 -13.03 21.07 -6.10
N PHE A 103 -12.24 20.91 -5.04
CA PHE A 103 -12.54 19.99 -3.95
C PHE A 103 -13.23 20.71 -2.79
N THR A 104 -14.11 19.99 -2.10
CA THR A 104 -14.79 20.45 -0.90
C THR A 104 -14.80 19.32 0.13
N ASP A 105 -14.40 19.64 1.36
CA ASP A 105 -14.48 18.72 2.52
C ASP A 105 -15.63 19.14 3.42
N TYR A 106 -16.52 18.23 3.78
CA TYR A 106 -17.69 18.45 4.63
C TYR A 106 -18.15 17.15 5.29
N VAL A 107 -19.15 17.19 6.15
CA VAL A 107 -19.75 15.98 6.71
C VAL A 107 -21.13 15.72 6.09
N TYR A 108 -21.40 14.47 5.73
CA TYR A 108 -22.67 14.09 5.11
C TYR A 108 -23.01 12.63 5.46
N PRO A 109 -24.29 12.27 5.62
CA PRO A 109 -24.67 10.88 5.87
C PRO A 109 -24.44 10.01 4.62
N LYS A 110 -24.08 8.75 4.84
CA LYS A 110 -24.06 7.74 3.77
C LYS A 110 -25.50 7.41 3.34
N GLU A 111 -25.66 6.87 2.15
CA GLU A 111 -26.97 6.46 1.64
C GLU A 111 -27.62 5.45 2.61
N GLY A 112 -28.81 5.76 3.09
CA GLY A 112 -29.53 4.95 4.06
C GLY A 112 -29.12 5.11 5.52
N GLU A 113 -28.12 5.96 5.82
CA GLU A 113 -27.67 6.28 7.18
C GLU A 113 -28.10 7.68 7.61
N THR A 114 -28.10 7.92 8.91
CA THR A 114 -28.40 9.24 9.51
C THR A 114 -27.16 9.92 10.07
N ASP A 115 -26.11 9.17 10.33
CA ASP A 115 -24.89 9.66 10.97
C ASP A 115 -23.98 10.35 9.94
N ASN A 116 -23.60 11.58 10.25
CA ASN A 116 -22.71 12.36 9.41
C ASN A 116 -21.29 11.79 9.44
N GLN A 117 -20.76 11.50 8.26
CA GLN A 117 -19.39 11.02 8.06
C GLN A 117 -18.57 12.05 7.28
N PRO A 118 -17.27 12.20 7.54
CA PRO A 118 -16.40 13.05 6.76
C PRO A 118 -16.39 12.64 5.30
N LYS A 119 -16.67 13.59 4.40
CA LYS A 119 -16.75 13.37 2.94
C LYS A 119 -15.88 14.40 2.22
N ARG A 120 -15.07 13.90 1.29
CA ARG A 120 -14.33 14.72 0.34
C ARG A 120 -14.95 14.58 -1.03
N SER A 121 -15.25 15.70 -1.67
CA SER A 121 -15.89 15.77 -2.97
C SER A 121 -15.09 16.59 -3.97
N TYR A 122 -15.31 16.31 -5.25
CA TYR A 122 -14.88 17.14 -6.36
C TYR A 122 -16.11 17.55 -7.16
N SER A 123 -16.12 18.82 -7.60
CA SER A 123 -17.23 19.39 -8.34
C SER A 123 -16.70 20.23 -9.50
N LYS A 124 -17.41 20.19 -10.66
CA LYS A 124 -17.04 20.96 -11.85
C LYS A 124 -18.29 21.41 -12.60
N ALA A 125 -18.22 22.62 -13.16
CA ALA A 125 -19.33 23.18 -13.90
C ALA A 125 -19.46 22.59 -15.30
N PHE A 126 -20.71 22.38 -15.71
CA PHE A 126 -21.10 22.22 -17.10
C PHE A 126 -21.91 23.45 -17.53
N ALA A 127 -21.20 24.43 -18.07
CA ALA A 127 -21.73 25.75 -18.37
C ALA A 127 -22.94 25.74 -19.31
N PRO A 128 -23.03 24.87 -20.37
CA PRO A 128 -24.18 24.88 -21.28
C PRO A 128 -25.53 24.65 -20.60
N PHE A 129 -25.57 23.90 -19.49
CA PHE A 129 -26.79 23.68 -18.71
C PHE A 129 -26.87 24.53 -17.44
N GLU A 130 -25.82 25.31 -17.14
CA GLU A 130 -25.65 26.05 -15.87
C GLU A 130 -25.66 25.11 -14.64
N TRP A 131 -25.06 23.94 -14.80
CA TRP A 131 -24.98 22.91 -13.78
C TRP A 131 -23.59 22.87 -13.13
N VAL A 132 -23.58 22.48 -11.87
CA VAL A 132 -22.38 21.99 -11.17
C VAL A 132 -22.61 20.51 -10.88
N ILE A 133 -21.75 19.67 -11.42
CA ILE A 133 -21.79 18.22 -11.29
C ILE A 133 -20.71 17.83 -10.29
N GLY A 134 -21.06 16.99 -9.33
CA GLY A 134 -20.11 16.55 -8.32
C GLY A 134 -20.28 15.10 -7.94
N THR A 135 -19.20 14.56 -7.39
CA THR A 135 -19.16 13.27 -6.70
C THR A 135 -18.18 13.34 -5.54
N GLY A 136 -18.21 12.37 -4.65
CA GLY A 136 -17.27 12.33 -3.52
C GLY A 136 -17.34 11.03 -2.75
N ASN A 137 -16.28 10.79 -2.00
CA ASN A 137 -16.15 9.62 -1.16
C ASN A 137 -16.03 9.98 0.31
N TYR A 138 -16.41 9.06 1.16
CA TYR A 138 -16.22 9.17 2.59
C TYR A 138 -14.79 8.84 2.96
N THR A 139 -14.18 9.66 3.81
CA THR A 139 -12.75 9.54 4.14
C THR A 139 -12.48 8.42 5.14
N ASP A 140 -13.47 8.00 5.92
CA ASP A 140 -13.40 6.82 6.78
C ASP A 140 -13.10 5.54 5.99
N TYR A 141 -13.75 5.37 4.84
CA TYR A 141 -13.47 4.25 3.91
C TYR A 141 -12.05 4.29 3.35
N ILE A 142 -11.49 5.48 3.12
CA ILE A 142 -10.11 5.64 2.65
C ILE A 142 -9.13 5.18 3.72
N ASP A 143 -9.35 5.59 4.97
CA ASP A 143 -8.50 5.26 6.11
C ASP A 143 -8.55 3.74 6.39
N GLU A 144 -9.72 3.13 6.34
CA GLU A 144 -9.90 1.68 6.51
C GLU A 144 -9.17 0.87 5.41
N LYS A 145 -9.27 1.28 4.14
CA LYS A 145 -8.52 0.64 3.04
C LYS A 145 -7.00 0.83 3.17
N ILE A 146 -6.55 2.01 3.58
CA ILE A 146 -5.13 2.28 3.79
C ILE A 146 -4.61 1.43 4.94
N ASP A 147 -5.34 1.31 6.03
CA ASP A 147 -4.95 0.48 7.19
C ASP A 147 -5.00 -1.02 6.85
N GLY A 148 -5.95 -1.47 6.04
CA GLY A 148 -6.00 -2.82 5.49
C GLY A 148 -4.75 -3.15 4.66
N ILE A 149 -4.39 -2.28 3.72
CA ILE A 149 -3.18 -2.45 2.89
C ILE A 149 -1.91 -2.40 3.75
N ARG A 150 -1.83 -1.49 4.72
CA ARG A 150 -0.68 -1.39 5.64
C ARG A 150 -0.50 -2.65 6.49
N SER A 151 -1.59 -3.21 7.02
CA SER A 151 -1.54 -4.43 7.84
C SER A 151 -1.09 -5.64 7.01
N GLU A 152 -1.56 -5.77 5.78
CA GLU A 152 -1.17 -6.82 4.85
C GLU A 152 0.32 -6.71 4.47
N TYR A 153 0.79 -5.49 4.17
CA TYR A 153 2.21 -5.22 3.90
C TYR A 153 3.09 -5.49 5.13
N ALA A 154 2.66 -5.08 6.32
CA ALA A 154 3.41 -5.31 7.56
C ALA A 154 3.56 -6.82 7.86
N ALA A 155 2.51 -7.61 7.68
CA ALA A 155 2.55 -9.07 7.83
C ALA A 155 3.51 -9.73 6.82
N TYR A 156 3.50 -9.26 5.56
CA TYR A 156 4.39 -9.75 4.51
C TYR A 156 5.87 -9.44 4.80
N VAL A 157 6.18 -8.23 5.24
CA VAL A 157 7.55 -7.80 5.60
C VAL A 157 8.07 -8.60 6.80
N LEU A 158 7.27 -8.71 7.88
CA LEU A 158 7.66 -9.45 9.08
C LEU A 158 7.97 -10.95 8.79
N SER A 159 7.21 -11.58 7.90
CA SER A 159 7.46 -12.98 7.53
C SER A 159 8.78 -13.17 6.78
N ARG A 160 9.15 -12.22 5.92
CA ARG A 160 10.43 -12.27 5.17
C ARG A 160 11.64 -11.94 6.05
N GLU A 161 11.51 -11.00 6.96
CA GLU A 161 12.58 -10.68 7.93
C GLU A 161 12.87 -11.90 8.82
N GLY A 162 11.85 -12.62 9.28
CA GLY A 162 12.02 -13.84 10.06
C GLY A 162 12.80 -14.93 9.31
N ILE A 163 12.51 -15.15 8.02
CA ILE A 163 13.23 -16.10 7.16
C ILE A 163 14.69 -15.66 6.98
N PHE A 164 14.93 -14.36 6.73
CA PHE A 164 16.27 -13.84 6.55
C PHE A 164 17.12 -13.99 7.80
N ILE A 165 16.59 -13.63 8.96
CA ILE A 165 17.27 -13.81 10.26
C ILE A 165 17.58 -15.29 10.52
N GLY A 166 16.62 -16.18 10.25
CA GLY A 166 16.81 -17.62 10.38
C GLY A 166 17.95 -18.16 9.50
N LEU A 167 18.05 -17.67 8.27
CA LEU A 167 19.14 -18.01 7.34
C LEU A 167 20.51 -17.52 7.85
N VAL A 168 20.59 -16.29 8.35
CA VAL A 168 21.83 -15.74 8.93
C VAL A 168 22.31 -16.57 10.10
N ILE A 169 21.41 -16.90 11.05
CA ILE A 169 21.72 -17.75 12.21
C ILE A 169 22.21 -19.14 11.75
N ALA A 170 21.56 -19.75 10.76
CA ALA A 170 21.97 -21.06 10.24
C ALA A 170 23.39 -21.03 9.66
N VAL A 171 23.75 -19.99 8.92
CA VAL A 171 25.09 -19.79 8.37
C VAL A 171 26.12 -19.62 9.49
N GLU A 172 25.84 -18.81 10.52
CA GLU A 172 26.73 -18.62 11.66
C GLU A 172 26.98 -19.93 12.43
N VAL A 173 25.92 -20.72 12.68
CA VAL A 173 26.06 -22.04 13.33
C VAL A 173 26.94 -22.97 12.48
N LEU A 174 26.77 -22.99 11.16
CA LEU A 174 27.59 -23.78 10.25
C LEU A 174 29.07 -23.36 10.29
N LEU A 175 29.35 -22.07 10.31
CA LEU A 175 30.72 -21.54 10.43
C LEU A 175 31.37 -21.93 11.78
N ILE A 176 30.63 -21.86 12.88
CA ILE A 176 31.11 -22.29 14.20
C ILE A 176 31.46 -23.77 14.18
N ILE A 177 30.58 -24.61 13.64
CA ILE A 177 30.83 -26.06 13.51
C ILE A 177 32.08 -26.31 12.68
N LEU A 178 32.23 -25.62 11.55
CA LEU A 178 33.39 -25.73 10.67
C LEU A 178 34.69 -25.35 11.41
N LEU A 179 34.69 -24.24 12.15
CA LEU A 179 35.82 -23.82 12.96
C LEU A 179 36.22 -24.85 14.03
N ILE A 180 35.24 -25.46 14.69
CA ILE A 180 35.47 -26.53 15.67
C ILE A 180 36.10 -27.76 14.99
N VAL A 181 35.59 -28.14 13.81
CA VAL A 181 36.12 -29.26 13.05
C VAL A 181 37.57 -29.00 12.61
N ILE A 182 37.85 -27.81 12.05
CA ILE A 182 39.21 -27.41 11.65
C ILE A 182 40.17 -27.42 12.86
N THR A 183 39.71 -26.83 13.95
CA THR A 183 40.53 -26.77 15.18
C THR A 183 40.86 -28.15 15.69
N ARG A 184 39.90 -29.04 15.77
CA ARG A 184 40.11 -30.40 16.29
C ARG A 184 40.84 -31.33 15.31
N SER A 185 40.61 -31.17 14.02
CA SER A 185 41.17 -32.06 12.98
C SER A 185 42.57 -31.63 12.56
N ILE A 186 42.88 -30.33 12.55
CA ILE A 186 44.13 -29.80 12.02
C ILE A 186 44.95 -29.07 13.09
N THR A 187 44.38 -28.04 13.71
CA THR A 187 45.16 -27.16 14.58
C THR A 187 45.70 -27.86 15.82
N VAL A 188 44.88 -28.65 16.49
CA VAL A 188 45.30 -29.39 17.71
C VAL A 188 46.35 -30.45 17.41
N PRO A 189 46.21 -31.34 16.42
CA PRO A 189 47.22 -32.32 16.05
C PRO A 189 48.52 -31.67 15.58
N LEU A 190 48.44 -30.63 14.77
CA LEU A 190 49.63 -29.91 14.31
C LEU A 190 50.42 -29.31 15.47
N LYS A 191 49.74 -28.66 16.42
CA LYS A 191 50.40 -28.10 17.60
C LYS A 191 51.08 -29.18 18.45
N LYS A 192 50.45 -30.35 18.61
CA LYS A 192 51.06 -31.50 19.31
C LYS A 192 52.30 -32.02 18.58
N ALA A 193 52.25 -32.18 17.26
CA ALA A 193 53.37 -32.63 16.45
C ALA A 193 54.57 -31.63 16.55
N VAL A 194 54.31 -30.32 16.45
CA VAL A 194 55.31 -29.29 16.59
C VAL A 194 55.96 -29.32 17.96
N VAL A 195 55.19 -29.52 19.02
CA VAL A 195 55.74 -29.64 20.41
C VAL A 195 56.65 -30.86 20.51
N SER A 196 56.23 -32.02 20.00
CA SER A 196 57.05 -33.24 20.01
C SER A 196 58.35 -33.04 19.24
N ILE A 197 58.33 -32.48 18.03
CA ILE A 197 59.54 -32.17 17.25
C ILE A 197 60.49 -31.23 18.03
N LYS A 198 59.95 -30.20 18.65
CA LYS A 198 60.74 -29.21 19.42
C LYS A 198 61.39 -29.84 20.66
N THR A 199 60.73 -30.78 21.31
CA THR A 199 61.24 -31.54 22.47
C THR A 199 62.39 -32.47 22.04
N MET A 200 62.17 -33.25 20.97
CA MET A 200 63.20 -34.12 20.39
C MET A 200 64.42 -33.35 19.87
N GLY A 201 64.21 -32.17 19.26
CA GLY A 201 65.29 -31.31 18.79
C GLY A 201 66.17 -30.73 19.94
N ARG A 202 65.71 -30.82 21.19
CA ARG A 202 66.48 -30.50 22.40
C ARG A 202 67.15 -31.69 23.05
N GLY A 203 67.06 -32.88 22.40
CA GLY A 203 67.65 -34.11 22.91
C GLY A 203 66.75 -34.88 23.93
N ASP A 204 65.55 -34.41 24.15
CA ASP A 204 64.58 -35.10 25.04
C ASP A 204 63.67 -36.03 24.26
N PHE A 205 63.91 -37.31 24.33
CA PHE A 205 63.15 -38.40 23.71
C PHE A 205 62.27 -39.15 24.76
N SER A 206 62.14 -38.63 25.96
CA SER A 206 61.40 -39.32 27.04
C SER A 206 59.88 -39.28 26.88
N GLN A 207 59.35 -38.32 26.13
CA GLN A 207 57.91 -38.05 26.02
C GLN A 207 57.25 -38.90 24.94
N PRO A 208 56.31 -39.85 25.22
CA PRO A 208 55.64 -40.69 24.24
C PRO A 208 54.62 -39.88 23.44
N THR A 209 54.48 -40.23 22.14
CA THR A 209 53.47 -39.64 21.29
C THR A 209 52.07 -40.05 21.76
N ALA A 210 51.14 -39.10 21.82
CA ALA A 210 49.77 -39.38 22.34
C ALA A 210 49.10 -40.53 21.56
N PRO A 211 48.57 -41.57 22.22
CA PRO A 211 48.01 -42.78 21.55
C PRO A 211 46.86 -42.46 20.59
N ALA A 212 46.15 -41.38 20.85
CA ALA A 212 45.05 -40.93 19.95
C ALA A 212 45.58 -40.43 18.60
N LEU A 213 46.78 -39.93 18.52
CA LEU A 213 47.40 -39.49 17.27
C LEU A 213 47.94 -40.65 16.46
N LEU A 214 48.48 -41.67 17.11
CA LEU A 214 49.00 -42.92 16.47
C LEU A 214 47.90 -43.73 15.80
N LYS A 215 46.63 -43.60 16.25
CA LYS A 215 45.49 -44.30 15.66
C LYS A 215 44.87 -43.56 14.45
N ARG A 216 45.33 -42.38 14.11
CA ARG A 216 44.81 -41.62 12.95
C ARG A 216 45.30 -42.26 11.62
N LYS A 217 44.44 -42.20 10.59
CA LYS A 217 44.74 -42.74 9.27
C LYS A 217 45.11 -41.67 8.27
N ASP A 218 45.26 -40.41 8.70
CA ASP A 218 45.63 -39.25 7.89
C ASP A 218 47.13 -38.94 8.04
N ASP A 219 47.58 -37.87 7.38
CA ASP A 219 48.99 -37.42 7.37
C ASP A 219 49.50 -37.15 8.79
N PHE A 220 48.66 -36.68 9.68
CA PHE A 220 49.02 -36.45 11.10
C PHE A 220 49.22 -37.77 11.84
N GLY A 221 48.50 -38.84 11.48
CA GLY A 221 48.77 -40.18 11.96
C GLY A 221 50.13 -40.72 11.51
N GLN A 222 50.42 -40.60 10.22
CA GLN A 222 51.69 -41.00 9.66
C GLN A 222 52.87 -40.24 10.30
N LEU A 223 52.74 -38.89 10.44
CA LEU A 223 53.70 -38.07 11.13
C LEU A 223 53.93 -38.51 12.56
N SER A 224 52.84 -38.85 13.25
CA SER A 224 52.88 -39.27 14.66
C SER A 224 53.62 -40.63 14.84
N VAL A 225 53.40 -41.60 13.92
CA VAL A 225 54.11 -42.88 13.89
C VAL A 225 55.62 -42.65 13.59
N PHE A 226 55.92 -41.76 12.63
CA PHE A 226 57.31 -41.40 12.35
C PHE A 226 58.03 -40.84 13.54
N LEU A 227 57.42 -39.89 14.25
CA LEU A 227 58.00 -39.31 15.49
C LEU A 227 58.16 -40.32 16.59
N GLU A 228 57.24 -41.28 16.76
CA GLU A 228 57.34 -42.34 17.75
C GLU A 228 58.49 -43.27 17.43
N ASN A 229 58.70 -43.64 16.13
CA ASN A 229 59.80 -44.46 15.68
C ASN A 229 61.18 -43.78 15.86
N MET A 230 61.26 -42.44 15.82
CA MET A 230 62.47 -41.73 16.10
C MET A 230 62.80 -41.68 17.62
N ARG A 231 61.83 -41.88 18.46
CA ARG A 231 61.97 -41.95 19.91
C ARG A 231 62.58 -43.27 20.40
N CYS A 232 62.28 -44.42 19.72
CA CYS A 232 62.78 -45.75 20.03
C CYS A 232 64.21 -45.95 19.48
#